data_8caa41b572f54e9bb4582062ac62e6fa
#
_entry.id   8caa41b572f54e9bb4582062ac62e6fa
#
_cell.length_a   1.000
_cell.length_b   1.000
_cell.length_c   1.000
_cell.angle_alpha   90.00
_cell.angle_beta   90.00
_cell.angle_gamma   90.00
#
_symmetry.space_group_name_H-M   'P 1'
#
loop_
_entity.id
_entity.type
_entity.pdbx_description
1 polymer ?
#
loop_
_entity_poly.entity_id
_entity_poly.type
_entity_poly.pdbx_seq_one_letter_code
_entity_poly.pdbx_strand_id
1 'polypeptide(L)'
;DVGPLSFWFAALSIKVFGPLFGNVEAFHITAGLWFSVTTAAIWYSTYLLSRRDEAQPVSFAFGGEAARKDYGRLVADIAVLLTVGTYGIISAFHELTPVTCLLAFSALAFYGIVLSLQYLWRGSIIAGLSIGAIALASSPGAGLWCFFGAWVAIFLTPDYTSRSKRAVLTLS
;
A
#
# COMPACT_ATOMS: atom_id res chain seq x y z
N ASP A 1 -14.70 9.97 -11.33
CA ASP A 1 -14.37 9.30 -12.60
C ASP A 1 -13.70 7.96 -12.26
N VAL A 2 -14.11 6.91 -12.95
CA VAL A 2 -13.54 5.56 -12.78
C VAL A 2 -12.64 5.29 -13.98
N GLY A 3 -11.37 5.00 -13.72
CA GLY A 3 -10.41 4.72 -14.78
C GLY A 3 -10.53 3.31 -15.35
N PRO A 4 -9.91 3.03 -16.50
CA PRO A 4 -10.05 1.77 -17.22
C PRO A 4 -9.41 0.57 -16.52
N LEU A 5 -8.46 0.78 -15.64
CA LEU A 5 -7.67 -0.28 -15.03
C LEU A 5 -8.52 -1.26 -14.21
N SER A 6 -9.49 -0.76 -13.46
CA SER A 6 -10.41 -1.59 -12.67
C SER A 6 -11.22 -2.54 -13.55
N PHE A 7 -11.66 -2.06 -14.71
CA PHE A 7 -12.41 -2.87 -15.67
C PHE A 7 -11.53 -3.92 -16.35
N TRP A 8 -10.25 -3.60 -16.63
CA TRP A 8 -9.32 -4.57 -17.21
C TRP A 8 -9.04 -5.72 -16.25
N PHE A 9 -8.86 -5.44 -14.97
CA PHE A 9 -8.70 -6.50 -13.95
C PHE A 9 -9.97 -7.33 -13.81
N ALA A 10 -11.14 -6.70 -13.83
CA ALA A 10 -12.42 -7.41 -13.80
C ALA A 10 -12.58 -8.33 -15.02
N ALA A 11 -12.31 -7.84 -16.22
CA ALA A 11 -12.37 -8.62 -17.45
C ALA A 11 -11.36 -9.79 -17.45
N LEU A 12 -10.13 -9.55 -16.98
CA LEU A 12 -9.11 -10.59 -16.85
C LEU A 12 -9.56 -11.66 -15.86
N SER A 13 -10.13 -11.27 -14.74
CA SER A 13 -10.61 -12.18 -13.71
C SER A 13 -11.74 -13.06 -14.21
N ILE A 14 -12.71 -12.49 -14.93
CA ILE A 14 -13.80 -13.25 -15.56
C ILE A 14 -13.23 -14.25 -16.58
N LYS A 15 -12.24 -13.83 -17.38
CA LYS A 15 -11.63 -14.70 -18.37
C LYS A 15 -10.88 -15.88 -17.75
N VAL A 16 -10.21 -15.68 -16.62
CA VAL A 16 -9.38 -16.69 -15.96
C VAL A 16 -10.22 -17.58 -15.03
N PHE A 17 -11.05 -16.99 -14.19
CA PHE A 17 -11.77 -17.68 -13.13
C PHE A 17 -13.23 -17.96 -13.50
N GLY A 18 -13.84 -17.20 -14.44
CA GLY A 18 -15.22 -17.37 -14.86
C GLY A 18 -15.58 -18.77 -15.36
N PRO A 19 -14.74 -19.42 -16.17
CA PRO A 19 -14.99 -20.79 -16.64
C PRO A 19 -15.05 -21.84 -15.52
N LEU A 20 -14.37 -21.59 -14.39
CA LEU A 20 -14.25 -22.54 -13.28
C LEU A 20 -15.31 -22.28 -12.19
N PHE A 21 -15.59 -21.02 -11.89
CA PHE A 21 -16.40 -20.63 -10.72
C PHE A 21 -17.65 -19.83 -11.08
N GLY A 22 -17.75 -19.35 -12.32
CA GLY A 22 -18.80 -18.41 -12.71
C GLY A 22 -18.36 -16.95 -12.63
N ASN A 23 -19.06 -16.07 -13.36
CA ASN A 23 -18.65 -14.66 -13.49
C ASN A 23 -18.74 -13.88 -12.18
N VAL A 24 -19.75 -14.14 -11.38
CA VAL A 24 -19.97 -13.46 -10.10
C VAL A 24 -18.86 -13.84 -9.11
N GLU A 25 -18.57 -15.12 -9.01
CA GLU A 25 -17.52 -15.62 -8.11
C GLU A 25 -16.13 -15.13 -8.53
N ALA A 26 -15.88 -14.98 -9.84
CA ALA A 26 -14.64 -14.39 -10.34
C ALA A 26 -14.42 -12.95 -9.85
N PHE A 27 -15.49 -12.15 -9.74
CA PHE A 27 -15.42 -10.82 -9.15
C PHE A 27 -15.08 -10.85 -7.65
N HIS A 28 -15.72 -11.74 -6.89
CA HIS A 28 -15.42 -11.90 -5.45
C HIS A 28 -13.98 -12.35 -5.20
N ILE A 29 -13.45 -13.24 -6.05
CA ILE A 29 -12.03 -13.62 -6.00
C ILE A 29 -11.13 -12.39 -6.21
N THR A 30 -11.47 -11.55 -7.19
CA THR A 30 -10.69 -10.31 -7.46
C THR A 30 -10.74 -9.35 -6.28
N ALA A 31 -11.91 -9.14 -5.69
CA ALA A 31 -12.05 -8.31 -4.49
C ALA A 31 -11.22 -8.86 -3.32
N GLY A 32 -11.24 -10.16 -3.10
CA GLY A 32 -10.40 -10.85 -2.11
C GLY A 32 -8.90 -10.69 -2.35
N LEU A 33 -8.47 -10.72 -3.62
CA LEU A 33 -7.08 -10.45 -3.98
C LEU A 33 -6.68 -9.00 -3.66
N TRP A 34 -7.51 -8.00 -4.02
CA TRP A 34 -7.26 -6.60 -3.69
C TRP A 34 -7.25 -6.36 -2.18
N PHE A 35 -8.16 -6.98 -1.44
CA PHE A 35 -8.17 -6.93 0.02
C PHE A 35 -6.87 -7.49 0.61
N SER A 36 -6.41 -8.64 0.12
CA SER A 36 -5.17 -9.28 0.56
C SER A 36 -3.94 -8.42 0.25
N VAL A 37 -3.89 -7.81 -0.93
CA VAL A 37 -2.81 -6.88 -1.30
C VAL A 37 -2.82 -5.64 -0.40
N THR A 38 -3.99 -5.06 -0.15
CA THR A 38 -4.15 -3.88 0.72
C THR A 38 -3.67 -4.18 2.14
N THR A 39 -4.16 -5.25 2.74
CA THR A 39 -3.80 -5.63 4.12
C THR A 39 -2.33 -6.00 4.25
N ALA A 40 -1.77 -6.73 3.28
CA ALA A 40 -0.35 -7.05 3.25
C ALA A 40 0.51 -5.78 3.13
N ALA A 41 0.17 -4.86 2.22
CA ALA A 41 0.91 -3.61 2.04
C ALA A 41 0.88 -2.75 3.31
N ILE A 42 -0.27 -2.65 3.99
CA ILE A 42 -0.41 -1.93 5.27
C ILE A 42 0.43 -2.61 6.35
N TRP A 43 0.34 -3.94 6.46
CA TRP A 43 1.11 -4.70 7.46
C TRP A 43 2.62 -4.47 7.28
N TYR A 44 3.14 -4.70 6.07
CA TYR A 44 4.57 -4.55 5.81
C TYR A 44 5.05 -3.11 5.96
N SER A 45 4.27 -2.11 5.54
CA SER A 45 4.62 -0.69 5.72
C SER A 45 4.75 -0.35 7.19
N THR A 46 3.74 -0.71 7.98
CA THR A 46 3.71 -0.43 9.41
C THR A 46 4.82 -1.19 10.15
N TYR A 47 5.07 -2.45 9.78
CA TYR A 47 6.15 -3.25 10.33
C TYR A 47 7.53 -2.61 10.08
N LEU A 48 7.79 -2.14 8.86
CA LEU A 48 9.06 -1.49 8.52
C LEU A 48 9.25 -0.16 9.25
N LEU A 49 8.20 0.65 9.36
CA LEU A 49 8.24 1.92 10.09
C LEU A 49 8.40 1.72 11.59
N SER A 50 7.65 0.79 12.18
CA SER A 50 7.66 0.55 13.63
C SER A 50 8.97 -0.06 14.15
N ARG A 51 9.82 -0.61 13.26
CA ARG A 51 11.14 -1.11 13.63
C ARG A 51 12.24 -0.04 13.66
N ARG A 52 11.95 1.16 13.23
CA ARG A 52 12.92 2.26 13.21
C ARG A 52 13.21 2.73 14.63
N ASP A 53 14.41 3.26 14.86
CA ASP A 53 14.83 3.73 16.17
C ASP A 53 13.93 4.84 16.71
N GLU A 54 13.48 5.71 15.80
CA GLU A 54 12.61 6.85 16.12
C GLU A 54 11.19 6.43 16.54
N ALA A 55 10.76 5.23 16.14
CA ALA A 55 9.44 4.68 16.44
C ALA A 55 9.42 3.78 17.69
N GLN A 56 10.60 3.53 18.31
CA GLN A 56 10.66 2.70 19.49
C GLN A 56 10.12 3.44 20.72
N PRO A 57 9.42 2.72 21.63
CA PRO A 57 9.01 3.30 22.90
C PRO A 57 10.22 3.72 23.73
N VAL A 58 10.02 4.69 24.62
CA VAL A 58 11.04 5.15 25.55
C VAL A 58 11.45 3.97 26.45
N SER A 59 12.76 3.80 26.63
CA SER A 59 13.29 2.71 27.47
C SER A 59 12.82 2.83 28.92
N PHE A 60 12.38 1.71 29.48
CA PHE A 60 12.00 1.65 30.89
C PHE A 60 13.25 1.59 31.78
N ALA A 61 13.19 2.28 32.93
CA ALA A 61 14.32 2.36 33.86
C ALA A 61 14.77 0.97 34.39
N PHE A 62 13.89 -0.03 34.35
CA PHE A 62 14.14 -1.37 34.86
C PHE A 62 14.28 -2.44 33.76
N GLY A 63 14.28 -2.04 32.50
CA GLY A 63 14.30 -2.98 31.37
C GLY A 63 12.93 -3.64 31.14
N GLY A 64 12.90 -4.69 30.35
CA GLY A 64 11.65 -5.42 30.01
C GLY A 64 11.01 -4.95 28.70
N GLU A 65 11.72 -4.21 27.89
CA GLU A 65 11.26 -3.73 26.58
C GLU A 65 11.12 -4.91 25.61
N ALA A 66 10.08 -4.85 24.78
CA ALA A 66 9.92 -5.79 23.70
C ALA A 66 11.06 -5.64 22.67
N ALA A 67 11.51 -6.75 22.10
CA ALA A 67 12.44 -6.67 20.99
C ALA A 67 11.83 -5.88 19.83
N ARG A 68 12.63 -5.07 19.13
CA ARG A 68 12.18 -4.22 17.99
C ARG A 68 11.34 -4.98 16.97
N LYS A 69 11.67 -6.24 16.74
CA LYS A 69 10.94 -7.11 15.82
C LYS A 69 9.54 -7.44 16.33
N ASP A 70 9.40 -7.68 17.61
CA ASP A 70 8.13 -8.07 18.21
C ASP A 70 7.22 -6.84 18.40
N TYR A 71 7.79 -5.71 18.79
CA TYR A 71 7.10 -4.43 18.79
C TYR A 71 6.59 -4.08 17.39
N GLY A 72 7.45 -4.22 16.35
CA GLY A 72 7.07 -3.95 14.98
C GLY A 72 5.92 -4.84 14.49
N ARG A 73 5.91 -6.13 14.86
CA ARG A 73 4.81 -7.05 14.56
C ARG A 73 3.51 -6.64 15.24
N LEU A 74 3.57 -6.36 16.54
CA LEU A 74 2.41 -5.95 17.30
C LEU A 74 1.72 -4.72 16.67
N VAL A 75 2.51 -3.69 16.35
CA VAL A 75 1.97 -2.46 15.75
C VAL A 75 1.40 -2.74 14.35
N ALA A 76 2.04 -3.60 13.55
CA ALA A 76 1.55 -3.99 12.23
C ALA A 76 0.23 -4.79 12.33
N ASP A 77 0.11 -5.70 13.29
CA ASP A 77 -1.10 -6.47 13.53
C ASP A 77 -2.25 -5.56 13.96
N ILE A 78 -1.98 -4.60 14.85
CA ILE A 78 -2.98 -3.58 15.26
C ILE A 78 -3.42 -2.74 14.06
N ALA A 79 -2.50 -2.30 13.19
CA ALA A 79 -2.84 -1.52 12.01
C ALA A 79 -3.76 -2.28 11.06
N VAL A 80 -3.50 -3.57 10.83
CA VAL A 80 -4.39 -4.43 10.02
C VAL A 80 -5.74 -4.60 10.70
N LEU A 81 -5.79 -4.87 12.01
CA LEU A 81 -7.04 -5.00 12.74
C LEU A 81 -7.89 -3.73 12.67
N LEU A 82 -7.28 -2.55 12.82
CA LEU A 82 -7.97 -1.27 12.67
C LEU A 82 -8.47 -1.07 11.24
N THR A 83 -7.67 -1.43 10.23
CA THR A 83 -8.06 -1.35 8.82
C THR A 83 -9.26 -2.26 8.52
N VAL A 84 -9.17 -3.52 8.94
CA VAL A 84 -10.26 -4.50 8.76
C VAL A 84 -11.48 -4.11 9.60
N GLY A 85 -11.29 -3.58 10.81
CA GLY A 85 -12.38 -3.10 11.67
C GLY A 85 -13.10 -1.84 11.15
N THR A 86 -12.55 -1.16 10.15
CA THR A 86 -13.19 0.02 9.55
C THR A 86 -14.30 -0.42 8.61
N TYR A 87 -15.56 -0.21 9.01
CA TYR A 87 -16.75 -0.64 8.26
C TYR A 87 -16.74 -0.21 6.78
N GLY A 88 -16.33 1.04 6.50
CA GLY A 88 -16.28 1.54 5.13
C GLY A 88 -15.32 0.77 4.21
N ILE A 89 -14.23 0.23 4.74
CA ILE A 89 -13.28 -0.59 3.99
C ILE A 89 -13.89 -1.95 3.67
N ILE A 90 -14.47 -2.61 4.67
CA ILE A 90 -15.15 -3.90 4.47
C ILE A 90 -16.28 -3.78 3.45
N SER A 91 -17.13 -2.76 3.58
CA SER A 91 -18.23 -2.50 2.64
C SER A 91 -17.72 -2.32 1.22
N ALA A 92 -16.65 -1.51 1.01
CA ALA A 92 -16.07 -1.28 -0.31
C ALA A 92 -15.61 -2.59 -0.99
N PHE A 93 -14.98 -3.49 -0.23
CA PHE A 93 -14.53 -4.78 -0.78
C PHE A 93 -15.69 -5.77 -1.00
N HIS A 94 -16.74 -5.67 -0.22
CA HIS A 94 -17.92 -6.52 -0.38
C HIS A 94 -18.78 -6.10 -1.57
N GLU A 95 -18.90 -4.80 -1.82
CA GLU A 95 -19.73 -4.23 -2.90
C GLU A 95 -19.08 -4.29 -4.30
N LEU A 96 -17.89 -4.88 -4.43
CA LEU A 96 -17.17 -5.04 -5.71
C LEU A 96 -16.94 -3.70 -6.43
N THR A 97 -16.67 -2.64 -5.70
CA THR A 97 -16.50 -1.30 -6.26
C THR A 97 -15.13 -1.12 -6.90
N PRO A 98 -14.99 -0.28 -7.93
CA PRO A 98 -13.68 0.08 -8.50
C PRO A 98 -12.71 0.70 -7.49
N VAL A 99 -13.22 1.18 -6.36
CA VAL A 99 -12.44 1.78 -5.26
C VAL A 99 -11.50 0.77 -4.62
N THR A 100 -11.82 -0.54 -4.65
CA THR A 100 -10.96 -1.59 -4.08
C THR A 100 -9.58 -1.65 -4.75
N CYS A 101 -9.54 -1.52 -6.07
CA CYS A 101 -8.31 -1.43 -6.86
C CYS A 101 -7.49 -0.19 -6.48
N LEU A 102 -8.16 0.97 -6.35
CA LEU A 102 -7.53 2.22 -5.95
C LEU A 102 -6.93 2.14 -4.54
N LEU A 103 -7.66 1.56 -3.58
CA LEU A 103 -7.18 1.34 -2.21
C LEU A 103 -5.93 0.45 -2.20
N ALA A 104 -5.92 -0.62 -2.97
CA ALA A 104 -4.78 -1.53 -3.05
C ALA A 104 -3.53 -0.84 -3.61
N PHE A 105 -3.65 -0.08 -4.69
CA PHE A 105 -2.52 0.66 -5.25
C PHE A 105 -2.08 1.82 -4.37
N SER A 106 -2.98 2.47 -3.64
CA SER A 106 -2.62 3.49 -2.65
C SER A 106 -1.81 2.90 -1.50
N ALA A 107 -2.21 1.74 -0.99
CA ALA A 107 -1.46 1.01 0.04
C ALA A 107 -0.09 0.53 -0.48
N LEU A 108 -0.01 0.05 -1.73
CA LEU A 108 1.24 -0.35 -2.38
C LEU A 108 2.17 0.85 -2.64
N ALA A 109 1.64 2.02 -3.04
CA ALA A 109 2.43 3.23 -3.21
C ALA A 109 3.06 3.64 -1.88
N PHE A 110 2.28 3.64 -0.79
CA PHE A 110 2.80 3.91 0.54
C PHE A 110 3.86 2.88 0.96
N TYR A 111 3.61 1.58 0.75
CA TYR A 111 4.59 0.53 1.00
C TYR A 111 5.88 0.75 0.20
N GLY A 112 5.78 1.11 -1.07
CA GLY A 112 6.94 1.41 -1.92
C GLY A 112 7.78 2.57 -1.38
N ILE A 113 7.12 3.66 -0.93
CA ILE A 113 7.81 4.80 -0.31
C ILE A 113 8.53 4.36 0.98
N VAL A 114 7.87 3.63 1.85
CA VAL A 114 8.49 3.13 3.09
C VAL A 114 9.64 2.17 2.81
N LEU A 115 9.47 1.26 1.86
CA LEU A 115 10.50 0.31 1.45
C LEU A 115 11.72 1.01 0.85
N SER A 116 11.53 2.13 0.15
CA SER A 116 12.63 2.90 -0.44
C SER A 116 13.60 3.48 0.59
N LEU A 117 13.19 3.62 1.85
CA LEU A 117 14.07 4.00 2.97
C LEU A 117 15.15 2.95 3.24
N GLN A 118 14.89 1.66 2.93
CA GLN A 118 15.85 0.57 3.13
C GLN A 118 16.43 0.09 1.79
N TYR A 119 15.58 -0.07 0.77
CA TYR A 119 15.92 -0.59 -0.55
C TYR A 119 15.46 0.38 -1.63
N LEU A 120 16.28 1.40 -1.90
CA LEU A 120 15.95 2.53 -2.76
C LEU A 120 15.30 2.10 -4.09
N TRP A 121 15.98 1.25 -4.86
CA TRP A 121 15.51 0.84 -6.19
C TRP A 121 14.19 0.05 -6.15
N ARG A 122 14.09 -0.93 -5.25
CA ARG A 122 12.89 -1.76 -5.13
C ARG A 122 11.69 -0.93 -4.67
N GLY A 123 11.89 -0.09 -3.67
CA GLY A 123 10.83 0.78 -3.16
C GLY A 123 10.36 1.79 -4.19
N SER A 124 11.28 2.44 -4.91
CA SER A 124 10.93 3.43 -5.94
C SER A 124 10.18 2.81 -7.11
N ILE A 125 10.56 1.60 -7.57
CA ILE A 125 9.85 0.90 -8.64
C ILE A 125 8.41 0.58 -8.20
N ILE A 126 8.23 0.04 -6.98
CA ILE A 126 6.89 -0.29 -6.46
C ILE A 126 6.06 0.99 -6.33
N ALA A 127 6.62 2.06 -5.76
CA ALA A 127 5.93 3.33 -5.60
C ALA A 127 5.51 3.93 -6.96
N GLY A 128 6.44 4.00 -7.90
CA GLY A 128 6.18 4.57 -9.23
C GLY A 128 5.14 3.78 -10.02
N LEU A 129 5.24 2.45 -10.05
CA LEU A 129 4.23 1.60 -10.71
C LEU A 129 2.85 1.74 -10.06
N SER A 130 2.81 1.82 -8.73
CA SER A 130 1.54 1.99 -8.00
C SER A 130 0.91 3.35 -8.25
N ILE A 131 1.68 4.43 -8.28
CA ILE A 131 1.21 5.78 -8.60
C ILE A 131 0.68 5.85 -10.05
N GLY A 132 1.40 5.24 -10.99
CA GLY A 132 0.92 5.09 -12.38
C GLY A 132 -0.38 4.30 -12.47
N ALA A 133 -0.51 3.22 -11.70
CA ALA A 133 -1.74 2.44 -11.61
C ALA A 133 -2.90 3.23 -10.99
N ILE A 134 -2.66 4.10 -9.99
CA ILE A 134 -3.67 5.02 -9.42
C ILE A 134 -4.20 5.97 -10.50
N ALA A 135 -3.32 6.53 -11.34
CA ALA A 135 -3.71 7.40 -12.44
C ALA A 135 -4.63 6.68 -13.45
N LEU A 136 -4.36 5.39 -13.72
CA LEU A 136 -5.17 4.55 -14.61
C LEU A 136 -6.43 4.00 -13.95
N ALA A 137 -6.44 3.82 -12.63
CA ALA A 137 -7.60 3.30 -11.89
C ALA A 137 -8.66 4.37 -11.58
N SER A 138 -8.26 5.62 -11.50
CA SER A 138 -9.14 6.75 -11.16
C SER A 138 -9.03 7.83 -12.25
N SER A 139 -8.13 8.79 -12.05
CA SER A 139 -7.89 9.88 -12.99
C SER A 139 -6.42 10.28 -13.00
N PRO A 140 -5.91 10.87 -14.08
CA PRO A 140 -4.55 11.40 -14.12
C PRO A 140 -4.27 12.40 -12.99
N GLY A 141 -5.29 13.18 -12.59
CA GLY A 141 -5.20 14.10 -11.46
C GLY A 141 -4.94 13.41 -10.13
N ALA A 142 -5.59 12.27 -9.87
CA ALA A 142 -5.34 11.48 -8.65
C ALA A 142 -3.89 10.96 -8.60
N GLY A 143 -3.36 10.46 -9.72
CA GLY A 143 -1.97 10.07 -9.84
C GLY A 143 -1.00 11.23 -9.56
N LEU A 144 -1.28 12.42 -10.10
CA LEU A 144 -0.47 13.62 -9.85
C LEU A 144 -0.49 14.02 -8.37
N TRP A 145 -1.65 14.00 -7.70
CA TRP A 145 -1.73 14.29 -6.27
C TRP A 145 -0.95 13.28 -5.42
N CYS A 146 -1.03 11.99 -5.74
CA CYS A 146 -0.23 10.96 -5.08
C CYS A 146 1.27 11.16 -5.33
N PHE A 147 1.66 11.52 -6.56
CA PHE A 147 3.05 11.84 -6.90
C PHE A 147 3.56 13.04 -6.09
N PHE A 148 2.80 14.15 -6.04
CA PHE A 148 3.15 15.31 -5.23
C PHE A 148 3.26 14.97 -3.74
N GLY A 149 2.32 14.19 -3.20
CA GLY A 149 2.36 13.73 -1.81
C GLY A 149 3.61 12.89 -1.52
N ALA A 150 3.95 11.96 -2.39
CA ALA A 150 5.17 11.16 -2.29
C ALA A 150 6.42 12.04 -2.38
N TRP A 151 6.46 12.98 -3.31
CA TRP A 151 7.55 13.93 -3.48
C TRP A 151 7.79 14.75 -2.21
N VAL A 152 6.73 15.35 -1.66
CA VAL A 152 6.78 16.11 -0.40
C VAL A 152 7.27 15.23 0.76
N ALA A 153 6.74 14.00 0.90
CA ALA A 153 7.17 13.07 1.94
C ALA A 153 8.67 12.74 1.85
N ILE A 154 9.17 12.51 0.64
CA ILE A 154 10.61 12.25 0.40
C ILE A 154 11.46 13.47 0.77
N PHE A 155 11.03 14.67 0.40
CA PHE A 155 11.78 15.90 0.70
C PHE A 155 11.79 16.27 2.18
N LEU A 156 10.69 15.99 2.89
CA LEU A 156 10.59 16.24 4.33
C LEU A 156 11.31 15.18 5.18
N THR A 157 11.62 14.02 4.59
CA THR A 157 12.27 12.93 5.33
C THR A 157 13.80 13.14 5.32
N PRO A 158 14.45 13.35 6.47
CA PRO A 158 15.89 13.64 6.55
C PRO A 158 16.78 12.46 6.12
N ASP A 159 16.25 11.24 6.16
CA ASP A 159 16.99 10.01 5.83
C ASP A 159 17.43 9.90 4.36
N TYR A 160 16.81 10.68 3.47
CA TYR A 160 17.22 10.69 2.07
C TYR A 160 18.39 11.64 1.85
N THR A 161 19.52 11.07 1.41
CA THR A 161 20.63 11.87 0.88
C THR A 161 20.22 12.56 -0.42
N SER A 162 20.94 13.61 -0.83
CA SER A 162 20.64 14.32 -2.09
C SER A 162 20.68 13.40 -3.33
N ARG A 163 21.52 12.36 -3.32
CA ARG A 163 21.62 11.36 -4.38
C ARG A 163 20.44 10.38 -4.36
N SER A 164 20.07 9.92 -3.18
CA SER A 164 18.94 9.04 -2.99
C SER A 164 17.62 9.73 -3.36
N LYS A 165 17.45 10.98 -2.95
CA LYS A 165 16.27 11.78 -3.32
C LYS A 165 16.12 11.91 -4.83
N ARG A 166 17.20 12.17 -5.56
CA ARG A 166 17.18 12.25 -7.02
C ARG A 166 16.79 10.92 -7.67
N ALA A 167 17.35 9.80 -7.20
CA ALA A 167 17.04 8.48 -7.76
C ALA A 167 15.56 8.10 -7.53
N VAL A 168 14.98 8.40 -6.37
CA VAL A 168 13.56 8.17 -6.09
C VAL A 168 12.67 8.99 -7.02
N LEU A 169 13.00 10.27 -7.21
CA LEU A 169 12.21 11.17 -8.07
C LEU A 169 12.26 10.82 -9.56
N THR A 170 13.35 10.24 -10.03
CA THR A 170 13.47 9.83 -11.44
C THR A 170 12.69 8.55 -11.76
N LEU A 171 12.36 7.76 -10.74
CA LEU A 171 11.61 6.49 -10.89
C LEU A 171 10.11 6.63 -10.58
N SER A 172 9.71 7.75 -9.97
CA SER A 172 8.29 8.08 -9.70
C SER A 172 7.66 8.83 -10.86
#